data_939f4e4f2b0ee07709f42a87edfc7983
#
_entry.id   939f4e4f2b0ee07709f42a87edfc7983
#
_cell.length_a   1.000
_cell.length_b   1.000
_cell.length_c   1.000
_cell.angle_alpha   90.00
_cell.angle_beta   90.00
_cell.angle_gamma   90.00
#
_symmetry.space_group_name_H-M   'P 1'
#
loop_
_entity.id
_entity.type
_entity.pdbx_description
1 polymer ?
#
loop_
_entity_poly.entity_id
_entity_poly.type
_entity_poly.pdbx_seq_one_letter_code
_entity_poly.pdbx_strand_id
1 'polypeptide(L)'
;MATRHRRRGSGPWARPGKQGDRPGGPKKNRGRTRWKSLLIWGVFGVTLGLVSGYFLWGDLITDNSVTEVLAAQRDTVEHRFFQVPCSQDYESLKHFEACTPRKCGRAMTDSVITLQEAQKMRRLAEAGLSLGGSDGGASILDLHSGALSMGKKFVNMYRFFGEKIKDVMSEEDFELYREVRLKIQHEIARTFNISVSSLHLTKPTFFSRMNSSEAKTSHDEYWHPHIDKVTYGSFDYTSLLYLSDYSQDFGGGRFVFIDESANRTVEPRTGRVSFFTSGSENLHRVEKVNWGTRYAITISFTCDPEHAIGDPSWT
;
A
#
# COMPACT_ATOMS: atom_id res chain seq x y z
N MET A 1 -29.41 -52.39 -16.14
CA MET A 1 -30.84 -52.49 -16.34
C MET A 1 -31.25 -51.20 -16.99
N ALA A 2 -31.41 -51.13 -18.31
CA ALA A 2 -32.59 -51.48 -19.11
C ALA A 2 -33.70 -50.44 -18.91
N THR A 3 -34.27 -49.72 -19.80
CA THR A 3 -34.56 -49.78 -21.25
C THR A 3 -35.38 -48.55 -21.62
N ARG A 4 -35.12 -47.81 -22.69
CA ARG A 4 -35.70 -47.84 -24.04
C ARG A 4 -37.23 -47.57 -24.14
N HIS A 5 -37.66 -46.58 -24.95
CA HIS A 5 -38.45 -46.65 -26.21
C HIS A 5 -39.00 -45.25 -26.58
N ARG A 6 -38.75 -44.63 -27.71
CA ARG A 6 -39.05 -44.78 -29.15
C ARG A 6 -40.55 -44.90 -29.53
N ARG A 7 -41.04 -43.95 -30.34
CA ARG A 7 -41.80 -44.09 -31.66
C ARG A 7 -42.52 -42.77 -32.00
N ARG A 8 -42.27 -42.11 -33.13
CA ARG A 8 -42.60 -42.30 -34.54
C ARG A 8 -44.11 -42.28 -34.89
N GLY A 9 -44.47 -41.48 -35.95
CA GLY A 9 -45.61 -41.59 -36.88
C GLY A 9 -45.98 -40.20 -37.43
N SER A 10 -45.66 -39.78 -38.57
CA SER A 10 -45.98 -40.01 -39.97
C SER A 10 -47.32 -39.38 -40.44
N GLY A 11 -47.26 -38.51 -41.46
CA GLY A 11 -48.23 -37.73 -42.23
C GLY A 11 -49.27 -38.53 -42.98
N PRO A 12 -49.83 -38.17 -44.12
CA PRO A 12 -49.63 -37.19 -45.18
C PRO A 12 -50.92 -36.63 -45.92
N TRP A 13 -50.75 -35.91 -47.09
CA TRP A 13 -51.63 -35.66 -48.27
C TRP A 13 -52.69 -34.52 -48.12
N ALA A 14 -53.06 -33.65 -49.10
CA ALA A 14 -52.95 -33.55 -50.55
C ALA A 14 -53.32 -32.10 -51.01
N ARG A 15 -52.87 -31.75 -52.18
CA ARG A 15 -53.32 -30.59 -53.02
C ARG A 15 -54.66 -30.91 -53.72
N PRO A 16 -55.35 -30.00 -54.51
CA PRO A 16 -54.87 -28.90 -55.35
C PRO A 16 -55.81 -27.68 -55.53
N GLY A 17 -55.21 -26.58 -56.05
CA GLY A 17 -55.68 -25.79 -57.20
C GLY A 17 -56.75 -24.71 -57.08
N LYS A 18 -56.49 -23.48 -57.46
CA LYS A 18 -56.92 -22.78 -58.71
C LYS A 18 -56.44 -21.31 -58.73
N GLN A 19 -56.14 -20.92 -59.95
CA GLN A 19 -55.81 -19.61 -60.49
C GLN A 19 -56.83 -18.50 -60.14
N GLY A 20 -56.28 -17.25 -60.10
CA GLY A 20 -57.10 -16.06 -60.21
C GLY A 20 -56.30 -14.78 -59.95
N ASP A 21 -55.96 -14.07 -61.00
CA ASP A 21 -55.78 -12.61 -61.19
C ASP A 21 -54.81 -11.76 -60.37
N ARG A 22 -53.87 -11.14 -61.13
CA ARG A 22 -53.11 -9.95 -60.76
C ARG A 22 -54.03 -8.71 -60.76
N PRO A 23 -53.77 -7.77 -59.82
CA PRO A 23 -53.28 -6.43 -60.26
C PRO A 23 -52.28 -5.77 -59.33
N GLY A 24 -51.45 -4.97 -59.94
CA GLY A 24 -50.90 -3.69 -59.46
C GLY A 24 -49.95 -3.72 -58.27
N GLY A 25 -48.65 -3.83 -58.50
CA GLY A 25 -47.66 -3.60 -57.48
C GLY A 25 -47.50 -2.12 -57.06
N PRO A 26 -47.33 -1.78 -55.76
CA PRO A 26 -47.01 -0.45 -55.34
C PRO A 26 -45.52 -0.20 -55.47
N LYS A 27 -45.19 0.96 -56.06
CA LYS A 27 -43.82 1.49 -56.23
C LYS A 27 -43.09 1.51 -54.89
N LYS A 28 -42.02 0.72 -54.75
CA LYS A 28 -41.09 0.74 -53.60
C LYS A 28 -40.40 2.13 -53.50
N ASN A 29 -40.73 2.84 -52.44
CA ASN A 29 -40.12 4.10 -52.02
C ASN A 29 -38.68 3.85 -51.51
N ARG A 30 -37.70 3.75 -52.41
CA ARG A 30 -36.30 3.38 -52.17
C ARG A 30 -35.46 4.50 -51.48
N GLY A 31 -36.05 5.68 -51.27
CA GLY A 31 -35.33 6.84 -50.75
C GLY A 31 -35.33 6.96 -49.22
N ARG A 32 -36.41 6.45 -48.58
CA ARG A 32 -36.61 6.72 -47.12
C ARG A 32 -35.86 5.77 -46.20
N THR A 33 -35.44 4.59 -46.67
CA THR A 33 -34.68 3.61 -45.93
C THR A 33 -33.17 3.94 -45.86
N ARG A 34 -32.61 4.56 -46.90
CA ARG A 34 -31.18 4.96 -46.92
C ARG A 34 -30.84 6.09 -45.95
N TRP A 35 -31.76 7.04 -45.78
CA TRP A 35 -31.53 8.17 -44.84
C TRP A 35 -31.63 7.71 -43.38
N LYS A 36 -32.51 6.81 -43.03
CA LYS A 36 -32.58 6.27 -41.67
C LYS A 36 -31.34 5.45 -41.32
N SER A 37 -30.81 4.68 -42.27
CA SER A 37 -29.57 3.92 -42.08
C SER A 37 -28.36 4.84 -41.89
N LEU A 38 -28.24 5.92 -42.68
CA LEU A 38 -27.16 6.90 -42.54
C LEU A 38 -27.21 7.67 -41.20
N LEU A 39 -28.41 8.01 -40.70
CA LEU A 39 -28.58 8.63 -39.39
C LEU A 39 -28.19 7.69 -38.26
N ILE A 40 -28.56 6.40 -38.34
CA ILE A 40 -28.18 5.41 -37.32
C ILE A 40 -26.66 5.22 -37.28
N TRP A 41 -26.03 5.07 -38.44
CA TRP A 41 -24.56 4.96 -38.49
C TRP A 41 -23.83 6.24 -38.08
N GLY A 42 -24.40 7.43 -38.35
CA GLY A 42 -23.89 8.71 -37.86
C GLY A 42 -23.96 8.82 -36.34
N VAL A 43 -25.10 8.44 -35.74
CA VAL A 43 -25.24 8.43 -34.25
C VAL A 43 -24.31 7.42 -33.61
N PHE A 44 -24.17 6.22 -34.19
CA PHE A 44 -23.22 5.20 -33.70
C PHE A 44 -21.78 5.68 -33.80
N GLY A 45 -21.38 6.34 -34.87
CA GLY A 45 -20.04 6.90 -35.04
C GLY A 45 -19.73 8.01 -34.02
N VAL A 46 -20.69 8.90 -33.77
CA VAL A 46 -20.55 9.98 -32.78
C VAL A 46 -20.49 9.41 -31.34
N THR A 47 -21.36 8.44 -31.00
CA THR A 47 -21.32 7.82 -29.66
C THR A 47 -20.03 7.01 -29.45
N LEU A 48 -19.56 6.28 -30.46
CA LEU A 48 -18.28 5.56 -30.36
C LEU A 48 -17.09 6.54 -30.24
N GLY A 49 -17.12 7.65 -30.96
CA GLY A 49 -16.12 8.72 -30.87
C GLY A 49 -16.10 9.41 -29.49
N LEU A 50 -17.28 9.68 -28.93
CA LEU A 50 -17.41 10.27 -27.58
C LEU A 50 -16.97 9.30 -26.48
N VAL A 51 -17.31 8.02 -26.60
CA VAL A 51 -16.89 6.97 -25.65
C VAL A 51 -15.38 6.75 -25.77
N SER A 52 -14.83 6.66 -26.97
CA SER A 52 -13.37 6.54 -27.17
C SER A 52 -12.64 7.80 -26.70
N GLY A 53 -13.19 8.98 -26.93
CA GLY A 53 -12.65 10.26 -26.42
C GLY A 53 -12.68 10.32 -24.89
N TYR A 54 -13.75 9.81 -24.26
CA TYR A 54 -13.85 9.75 -22.80
C TYR A 54 -12.82 8.79 -22.20
N PHE A 55 -12.59 7.62 -22.79
CA PHE A 55 -11.54 6.69 -22.34
C PHE A 55 -10.12 7.23 -22.60
N LEU A 56 -9.89 7.84 -23.78
CA LEU A 56 -8.59 8.46 -24.08
C LEU A 56 -8.33 9.71 -23.22
N TRP A 57 -9.38 10.44 -22.81
CA TRP A 57 -9.24 11.60 -21.92
C TRP A 57 -9.13 11.16 -20.46
N GLY A 58 -9.75 10.05 -20.08
CA GLY A 58 -9.57 9.44 -18.75
C GLY A 58 -8.13 8.99 -18.50
N ASP A 59 -7.46 8.42 -19.50
CA ASP A 59 -6.03 8.05 -19.44
C ASP A 59 -5.07 9.25 -19.49
N LEU A 60 -5.54 10.42 -19.96
CA LEU A 60 -4.78 11.68 -20.01
C LEU A 60 -4.92 12.53 -18.74
N ILE A 61 -5.82 12.18 -17.82
CA ILE A 61 -5.78 12.66 -16.44
C ILE A 61 -4.75 11.80 -15.69
N THR A 62 -3.51 11.80 -16.16
CA THR A 62 -2.36 11.51 -15.32
C THR A 62 -2.43 12.50 -14.17
N ASP A 63 -2.31 11.97 -12.96
CA ASP A 63 -2.18 12.73 -11.72
C ASP A 63 -1.06 13.78 -11.90
N ASN A 64 -1.40 14.95 -12.43
CA ASN A 64 -0.53 16.11 -12.59
C ASN A 64 -0.29 16.81 -11.26
N SER A 65 -0.48 16.10 -10.13
CA SER A 65 -0.07 16.64 -8.85
C SER A 65 1.43 16.93 -8.90
N VAL A 66 1.78 18.18 -8.65
CA VAL A 66 3.18 18.57 -8.52
C VAL A 66 3.81 17.68 -7.49
N THR A 67 4.89 17.00 -7.84
CA THR A 67 5.63 16.13 -6.91
C THR A 67 6.90 16.84 -6.48
N GLU A 68 7.02 17.12 -5.18
CA GLU A 68 8.20 17.69 -4.54
C GLU A 68 8.99 16.59 -3.85
N VAL A 69 10.31 16.54 -4.03
CA VAL A 69 11.18 15.58 -3.35
C VAL A 69 11.73 16.20 -2.07
N LEU A 70 11.28 15.72 -0.91
CA LEU A 70 11.73 16.19 0.39
C LEU A 70 13.14 15.71 0.73
N ALA A 71 13.50 14.49 0.34
CA ALA A 71 14.81 13.90 0.51
C ALA A 71 15.11 12.96 -0.66
N ALA A 72 16.00 13.36 -1.57
CA ALA A 72 16.45 12.51 -2.65
C ALA A 72 17.42 11.42 -2.16
N GLN A 73 17.42 10.26 -2.79
CA GLN A 73 18.29 9.13 -2.39
C GLN A 73 19.77 9.51 -2.40
N ARG A 74 20.20 10.27 -3.41
CA ARG A 74 21.59 10.71 -3.58
C ARG A 74 22.07 11.74 -2.54
N ASP A 75 21.13 12.48 -1.90
CA ASP A 75 21.44 13.52 -0.95
C ASP A 75 21.67 12.94 0.44
N THR A 76 22.64 13.47 1.19
CA THR A 76 22.75 13.17 2.61
C THR A 76 22.02 14.23 3.40
N VAL A 77 21.12 13.80 4.28
CA VAL A 77 20.27 14.66 5.10
C VAL A 77 20.66 14.47 6.57
N GLU A 78 21.37 15.45 7.17
CA GLU A 78 21.69 15.38 8.59
C GLU A 78 20.42 15.41 9.44
N HIS A 79 19.61 16.45 9.25
CA HIS A 79 18.26 16.58 9.83
C HIS A 79 17.47 17.60 9.01
N ARG A 80 16.27 17.21 8.58
CA ARG A 80 15.33 18.09 7.87
C ARG A 80 13.94 17.93 8.46
N PHE A 81 13.32 19.04 8.85
CA PHE A 81 11.98 19.06 9.44
C PHE A 81 11.07 19.99 8.66
N PHE A 82 9.89 19.49 8.33
CA PHE A 82 8.80 20.22 7.67
C PHE A 82 7.62 20.28 8.61
N GLN A 83 7.36 21.47 9.14
CA GLN A 83 6.22 21.68 10.02
C GLN A 83 4.93 21.71 9.22
N VAL A 84 3.88 21.09 9.77
CA VAL A 84 2.49 21.16 9.29
C VAL A 84 1.59 21.50 10.47
N PRO A 85 0.41 22.13 10.23
CA PRO A 85 -0.58 22.33 11.29
C PRO A 85 -1.01 20.98 11.89
N CYS A 86 -1.13 20.90 13.20
CA CYS A 86 -1.65 19.69 13.85
C CYS A 86 -3.12 19.50 13.53
N SER A 87 -3.52 18.26 13.27
CA SER A 87 -4.93 17.87 13.16
C SER A 87 -5.61 17.83 14.54
N GLN A 88 -6.92 17.64 14.55
CA GLN A 88 -7.71 17.49 15.77
C GLN A 88 -7.65 16.07 16.37
N ASP A 89 -6.96 15.14 15.72
CA ASP A 89 -6.90 13.73 16.12
C ASP A 89 -6.27 13.51 17.51
N TYR A 90 -5.55 14.51 18.04
CA TYR A 90 -4.88 14.45 19.34
C TYR A 90 -5.68 15.03 20.50
N GLU A 91 -6.91 15.47 20.27
CA GLU A 91 -7.75 16.10 21.31
C GLU A 91 -7.98 15.17 22.53
N SER A 92 -8.16 13.88 22.30
CA SER A 92 -8.33 12.88 23.36
C SER A 92 -7.06 12.64 24.19
N LEU A 93 -5.90 13.02 23.67
CA LEU A 93 -4.59 12.78 24.29
C LEU A 93 -4.08 13.99 25.10
N LYS A 94 -4.82 15.08 25.20
CA LYS A 94 -4.37 16.33 25.87
C LYS A 94 -3.92 16.12 27.32
N HIS A 95 -4.39 15.05 27.97
CA HIS A 95 -3.98 14.71 29.32
C HIS A 95 -2.55 14.11 29.41
N PHE A 96 -1.97 13.63 28.28
CA PHE A 96 -0.58 13.19 28.21
C PHE A 96 0.33 14.35 27.79
N GLU A 97 0.32 15.46 28.53
CA GLU A 97 0.94 16.73 28.16
C GLU A 97 2.41 16.64 27.72
N ALA A 98 3.18 15.70 28.31
CA ALA A 98 4.59 15.53 28.04
C ALA A 98 4.89 14.86 26.69
N CYS A 99 3.86 14.30 26.01
CA CYS A 99 4.01 13.56 24.77
C CYS A 99 3.08 14.01 23.66
N THR A 100 1.85 14.45 23.98
CA THR A 100 0.86 14.85 22.96
C THR A 100 1.44 15.83 21.95
N PRO A 101 1.30 15.59 20.63
CA PRO A 101 1.81 16.47 19.60
C PRO A 101 1.27 17.90 19.72
N ARG A 102 2.15 18.88 19.98
CA ARG A 102 1.87 20.31 19.93
C ARG A 102 2.57 20.99 18.75
N LYS A 103 3.58 20.33 18.23
CA LYS A 103 4.32 20.66 17.03
C LYS A 103 4.22 19.46 16.09
N CYS A 104 3.47 19.60 15.00
CA CYS A 104 3.27 18.50 14.04
C CYS A 104 4.11 18.71 12.79
N GLY A 105 4.40 17.61 12.11
CA GLY A 105 5.23 17.65 10.92
C GLY A 105 5.84 16.31 10.56
N ARG A 106 6.78 16.42 9.65
CA ARG A 106 7.55 15.28 9.10
C ARG A 106 9.04 15.59 9.07
N ALA A 107 9.84 14.64 9.46
CA ALA A 107 11.30 14.78 9.51
C ALA A 107 12.02 13.63 8.81
N MET A 108 13.23 13.90 8.34
CA MET A 108 14.13 12.91 7.76
C MET A 108 15.55 13.16 8.27
N THR A 109 16.29 12.07 8.48
CA THR A 109 17.69 12.11 8.88
C THR A 109 18.44 10.88 8.40
N ASP A 110 19.71 11.06 8.02
CA ASP A 110 20.65 9.98 7.67
C ASP A 110 21.73 9.79 8.76
N SER A 111 21.64 10.53 9.91
CA SER A 111 22.70 10.57 10.93
C SER A 111 22.41 9.76 12.18
N VAL A 112 21.18 9.26 12.37
CA VAL A 112 20.74 8.54 13.58
C VAL A 112 21.16 7.07 13.57
N ILE A 113 21.02 6.43 12.41
CA ILE A 113 21.35 5.02 12.23
C ILE A 113 22.52 4.89 11.29
N THR A 114 23.55 4.20 11.74
CA THR A 114 24.76 3.96 10.92
C THR A 114 24.45 2.99 9.77
N LEU A 115 25.22 3.07 8.70
CA LEU A 115 25.11 2.13 7.58
C LEU A 115 25.30 0.68 8.04
N GLN A 116 26.19 0.42 9.00
CA GLN A 116 26.40 -0.93 9.53
C GLN A 116 25.18 -1.47 10.28
N GLU A 117 24.54 -0.65 11.10
CA GLU A 117 23.30 -1.03 11.80
C GLU A 117 22.19 -1.31 10.80
N ALA A 118 21.99 -0.42 9.83
CA ALA A 118 20.97 -0.61 8.79
C ALA A 118 21.22 -1.90 7.98
N GLN A 119 22.46 -2.20 7.63
CA GLN A 119 22.83 -3.44 6.92
C GLN A 119 22.60 -4.70 7.77
N LYS A 120 22.89 -4.63 9.09
CA LYS A 120 22.57 -5.75 10.00
C LYS A 120 21.05 -5.94 10.12
N MET A 121 20.28 -4.84 10.26
CA MET A 121 18.82 -4.87 10.30
C MET A 121 18.24 -5.40 8.98
N ARG A 122 18.84 -5.08 7.83
CA ARG A 122 18.45 -5.66 6.54
C ARG A 122 18.67 -7.17 6.52
N ARG A 123 19.82 -7.67 6.97
CA ARG A 123 20.08 -9.12 7.06
C ARG A 123 19.08 -9.83 7.98
N LEU A 124 18.76 -9.25 9.12
CA LEU A 124 17.73 -9.76 10.02
C LEU A 124 16.36 -9.85 9.32
N ALA A 125 15.96 -8.80 8.60
CA ALA A 125 14.73 -8.78 7.80
C ALA A 125 14.74 -9.87 6.72
N GLU A 126 15.82 -10.00 5.97
CA GLU A 126 15.98 -11.00 4.91
C GLU A 126 15.91 -12.42 5.47
N ALA A 127 16.64 -12.70 6.56
CA ALA A 127 16.65 -14.00 7.23
C ALA A 127 15.26 -14.35 7.76
N GLY A 128 14.62 -13.47 8.52
CA GLY A 128 13.30 -13.71 9.08
C GLY A 128 12.20 -13.86 8.04
N LEU A 129 12.18 -12.98 7.03
CA LEU A 129 11.21 -13.05 5.93
C LEU A 129 11.46 -14.22 4.96
N SER A 130 12.66 -14.83 4.96
CA SER A 130 12.94 -16.06 4.20
C SER A 130 12.25 -17.29 4.77
N LEU A 131 11.88 -17.27 6.05
CA LEU A 131 11.12 -18.36 6.69
C LEU A 131 9.68 -18.46 6.17
N GLY A 132 9.20 -17.43 5.50
CA GLY A 132 7.86 -17.35 4.94
C GLY A 132 7.81 -16.40 3.75
N GLY A 133 6.72 -15.66 3.64
CA GLY A 133 6.48 -14.67 2.61
C GLY A 133 5.04 -14.71 2.12
N SER A 134 4.55 -13.58 1.65
CA SER A 134 3.26 -13.49 0.98
C SER A 134 3.32 -14.09 -0.43
N ASP A 135 2.20 -14.60 -0.91
CA ASP A 135 2.00 -14.96 -2.32
C ASP A 135 1.93 -13.71 -3.23
N GLY A 136 1.77 -12.53 -2.64
CA GLY A 136 1.70 -11.25 -3.31
C GLY A 136 2.92 -10.37 -3.09
N GLY A 137 2.76 -9.06 -3.32
CA GLY A 137 3.85 -8.09 -3.36
C GLY A 137 4.37 -7.62 -2.00
N ALA A 138 3.68 -7.86 -0.88
CA ALA A 138 4.09 -7.39 0.45
C ALA A 138 4.18 -8.51 1.48
N SER A 139 5.32 -8.62 2.15
CA SER A 139 5.53 -9.55 3.26
C SER A 139 5.91 -8.79 4.52
N ILE A 140 5.37 -9.23 5.65
CA ILE A 140 5.50 -8.60 6.97
C ILE A 140 6.15 -9.58 7.94
N LEU A 141 7.02 -9.07 8.79
CA LEU A 141 7.59 -9.73 9.94
C LEU A 141 7.53 -8.78 11.14
N ASP A 142 6.74 -9.13 12.14
CA ASP A 142 6.66 -8.43 13.42
C ASP A 142 7.33 -9.27 14.51
N LEU A 143 8.43 -8.77 15.05
CA LEU A 143 9.20 -9.47 16.09
C LEU A 143 8.48 -9.49 17.44
N HIS A 144 7.58 -8.55 17.72
CA HIS A 144 6.87 -8.46 19.01
C HIS A 144 5.75 -9.49 19.13
N SER A 145 4.93 -9.61 18.10
CA SER A 145 3.83 -10.57 18.04
C SER A 145 4.23 -11.92 17.46
N GLY A 146 5.39 -11.96 16.79
CA GLY A 146 5.83 -13.09 15.99
C GLY A 146 5.07 -13.24 14.68
N ALA A 147 4.28 -12.26 14.26
CA ALA A 147 3.50 -12.36 13.04
C ALA A 147 4.42 -12.35 11.80
N LEU A 148 4.30 -13.42 11.00
CA LEU A 148 5.04 -13.61 9.75
C LEU A 148 4.06 -13.92 8.62
N SER A 149 4.18 -13.21 7.49
CA SER A 149 3.45 -13.55 6.27
C SER A 149 3.79 -14.94 5.80
N MET A 150 2.76 -15.77 5.50
CA MET A 150 2.89 -17.14 5.00
C MET A 150 1.80 -17.39 3.95
N GLY A 151 2.13 -17.22 2.67
CA GLY A 151 1.14 -17.28 1.59
C GLY A 151 0.08 -16.19 1.76
N LYS A 152 -1.17 -16.55 1.94
CA LYS A 152 -2.31 -15.63 2.14
C LYS A 152 -2.64 -15.36 3.61
N LYS A 153 -1.83 -15.83 4.55
CA LYS A 153 -2.10 -15.78 5.99
C LYS A 153 -0.90 -15.25 6.76
N PHE A 154 -1.13 -14.98 8.04
CA PHE A 154 -0.08 -14.78 9.02
C PHE A 154 0.03 -16.02 9.91
N VAL A 155 1.26 -16.36 10.28
CA VAL A 155 1.56 -17.36 11.29
C VAL A 155 2.31 -16.69 12.44
N ASN A 156 2.21 -17.23 13.65
CA ASN A 156 3.12 -16.84 14.71
C ASN A 156 4.41 -17.64 14.54
N MET A 157 5.51 -16.99 14.15
CA MET A 157 6.78 -17.65 13.82
C MET A 157 7.39 -18.39 15.01
N TYR A 158 7.28 -17.85 16.23
CA TYR A 158 7.82 -18.49 17.44
C TYR A 158 7.15 -19.83 17.72
N ARG A 159 5.82 -19.90 17.54
CA ARG A 159 5.06 -21.15 17.71
C ARG A 159 5.25 -22.10 16.53
N PHE A 160 5.35 -21.58 15.32
CA PHE A 160 5.40 -22.38 14.09
C PHE A 160 6.77 -23.07 13.92
N PHE A 161 7.87 -22.34 14.16
CA PHE A 161 9.23 -22.85 13.98
C PHE A 161 9.86 -23.37 15.29
N GLY A 162 9.35 -22.95 16.46
CA GLY A 162 9.89 -23.33 17.76
C GLY A 162 11.39 -22.98 17.89
N GLU A 163 12.19 -23.88 18.41
CA GLU A 163 13.64 -23.66 18.63
C GLU A 163 14.42 -23.37 17.35
N LYS A 164 13.92 -23.79 16.17
CA LYS A 164 14.60 -23.54 14.88
C LYS A 164 14.73 -22.06 14.53
N ILE A 165 13.91 -21.20 15.13
CA ILE A 165 13.99 -19.76 14.92
C ILE A 165 15.32 -19.18 15.42
N LYS A 166 15.93 -19.81 16.44
CA LYS A 166 17.21 -19.41 17.04
C LYS A 166 18.41 -19.66 16.10
N ASP A 167 18.24 -20.51 15.09
CA ASP A 167 19.24 -20.71 14.02
C ASP A 167 19.23 -19.55 13.02
N VAL A 168 18.17 -18.73 13.00
CA VAL A 168 17.93 -17.65 12.03
C VAL A 168 18.11 -16.27 12.65
N MET A 169 17.75 -16.13 13.93
CA MET A 169 17.83 -14.88 14.68
C MET A 169 18.52 -15.15 16.02
N SER A 170 19.47 -14.29 16.38
CA SER A 170 20.23 -14.38 17.65
C SER A 170 19.71 -13.36 18.68
N GLU A 171 20.18 -13.48 19.93
CA GLU A 171 19.91 -12.47 20.97
C GLU A 171 20.54 -11.12 20.59
N GLU A 172 21.71 -11.13 19.94
CA GLU A 172 22.39 -9.93 19.47
C GLU A 172 21.55 -9.18 18.39
N ASP A 173 20.72 -9.89 17.62
CA ASP A 173 19.80 -9.27 16.66
C ASP A 173 18.67 -8.53 17.37
N PHE A 174 18.15 -9.08 18.48
CA PHE A 174 17.16 -8.40 19.32
C PHE A 174 17.75 -7.22 20.08
N GLU A 175 18.99 -7.32 20.56
CA GLU A 175 19.72 -6.22 21.18
C GLU A 175 19.93 -5.07 20.19
N LEU A 176 20.39 -5.38 18.99
CA LEU A 176 20.55 -4.39 17.93
C LEU A 176 19.22 -3.73 17.57
N TYR A 177 18.14 -4.51 17.45
CA TYR A 177 16.81 -3.97 17.18
C TYR A 177 16.38 -2.98 18.27
N ARG A 178 16.62 -3.32 19.55
CA ARG A 178 16.33 -2.46 20.70
C ARG A 178 17.12 -1.16 20.65
N GLU A 179 18.42 -1.23 20.35
CA GLU A 179 19.29 -0.05 20.21
C GLU A 179 18.82 0.88 19.09
N VAL A 180 18.51 0.32 17.91
CA VAL A 180 18.02 1.06 16.75
C VAL A 180 16.69 1.74 17.09
N ARG A 181 15.76 1.02 17.70
CA ARG A 181 14.46 1.55 18.14
C ARG A 181 14.63 2.70 19.14
N LEU A 182 15.52 2.55 20.16
CA LEU A 182 15.82 3.59 21.15
C LEU A 182 16.38 4.85 20.49
N LYS A 183 17.32 4.72 19.56
CA LYS A 183 17.89 5.88 18.84
C LYS A 183 16.80 6.66 18.10
N ILE A 184 15.88 5.94 17.43
CA ILE A 184 14.75 6.55 16.71
C ILE A 184 13.79 7.23 17.69
N GLN A 185 13.46 6.58 18.82
CA GLN A 185 12.61 7.15 19.87
C GLN A 185 13.17 8.47 20.41
N HIS A 186 14.49 8.49 20.71
CA HIS A 186 15.17 9.69 21.17
C HIS A 186 15.14 10.82 20.12
N GLU A 187 15.34 10.48 18.84
CA GLU A 187 15.34 11.48 17.77
C GLU A 187 13.94 12.07 17.54
N ILE A 188 12.88 11.25 17.61
CA ILE A 188 11.50 11.72 17.59
C ILE A 188 11.24 12.68 18.75
N ALA A 189 11.59 12.26 19.98
CA ALA A 189 11.38 13.07 21.18
C ALA A 189 12.11 14.42 21.10
N ARG A 190 13.37 14.42 20.63
CA ARG A 190 14.16 15.64 20.40
C ARG A 190 13.51 16.55 19.36
N THR A 191 13.08 16.00 18.22
CA THR A 191 12.55 16.79 17.09
C THR A 191 11.22 17.45 17.43
N PHE A 192 10.33 16.73 18.10
CA PHE A 192 9.00 17.22 18.47
C PHE A 192 8.96 17.91 19.84
N ASN A 193 10.09 17.96 20.56
CA ASN A 193 10.22 18.55 21.88
C ASN A 193 9.26 17.93 22.91
N ILE A 194 9.28 16.60 22.99
CA ILE A 194 8.46 15.80 23.91
C ILE A 194 9.36 14.96 24.84
N SER A 195 8.78 14.44 25.93
CA SER A 195 9.52 13.57 26.85
C SER A 195 9.75 12.18 26.26
N VAL A 196 10.99 11.72 26.21
CA VAL A 196 11.34 10.35 25.81
C VAL A 196 10.64 9.30 26.68
N SER A 197 10.56 9.55 28.00
CA SER A 197 9.95 8.61 28.95
C SER A 197 8.43 8.51 28.83
N SER A 198 7.80 9.47 28.14
CA SER A 198 6.35 9.49 27.88
C SER A 198 6.00 9.04 26.47
N LEU A 199 6.99 8.69 25.66
CA LEU A 199 6.82 8.16 24.31
C LEU A 199 7.05 6.64 24.37
N HIS A 200 5.99 5.86 24.18
CA HIS A 200 6.01 4.42 24.31
C HIS A 200 5.97 3.74 22.95
N LEU A 201 6.69 2.62 22.81
CA LEU A 201 6.56 1.76 21.63
C LEU A 201 5.15 1.18 21.59
N THR A 202 4.54 1.10 20.40
CA THR A 202 3.21 0.51 20.20
C THR A 202 3.18 -0.42 18.99
N LYS A 203 2.06 -1.13 18.83
CA LYS A 203 1.86 -2.10 17.73
C LYS A 203 0.82 -1.60 16.71
N PRO A 204 0.96 -2.01 15.43
CA PRO A 204 2.02 -2.87 14.88
C PRO A 204 3.34 -2.14 14.67
N THR A 205 4.44 -2.87 14.89
CA THR A 205 5.81 -2.46 14.58
C THR A 205 6.46 -3.62 13.83
N PHE A 206 6.91 -3.40 12.59
CA PHE A 206 7.22 -4.53 11.70
C PHE A 206 8.27 -4.20 10.63
N PHE A 207 8.98 -5.24 10.21
CA PHE A 207 9.72 -5.26 8.96
C PHE A 207 8.78 -5.53 7.78
N SER A 208 9.02 -4.85 6.68
CA SER A 208 8.32 -5.06 5.43
C SER A 208 9.30 -5.36 4.29
N ARG A 209 8.93 -6.33 3.45
CA ARG A 209 9.54 -6.60 2.15
C ARG A 209 8.48 -6.41 1.07
N MET A 210 8.72 -5.50 0.15
CA MET A 210 7.80 -5.19 -0.94
C MET A 210 8.50 -5.39 -2.28
N ASN A 211 7.80 -5.98 -3.25
CA ASN A 211 8.28 -6.22 -4.61
C ASN A 211 7.17 -5.94 -5.64
N SER A 212 7.48 -6.17 -6.93
CA SER A 212 6.57 -5.91 -8.04
C SER A 212 5.54 -7.01 -8.30
N SER A 213 5.44 -8.03 -7.44
CA SER A 213 4.43 -9.08 -7.58
C SER A 213 3.02 -8.52 -7.46
N GLU A 214 2.08 -9.12 -8.18
CA GLU A 214 0.66 -8.74 -8.13
C GLU A 214 0.08 -8.99 -6.74
N ALA A 215 -0.76 -8.07 -6.25
CA ALA A 215 -1.47 -8.24 -4.99
C ALA A 215 -2.39 -9.48 -5.02
N LYS A 216 -2.33 -10.30 -3.99
CA LYS A 216 -3.17 -11.51 -3.81
C LYS A 216 -4.10 -11.39 -2.61
N THR A 217 -3.79 -10.46 -1.70
CA THR A 217 -4.59 -10.14 -0.51
C THR A 217 -4.67 -8.63 -0.32
N SER A 218 -5.58 -8.15 0.52
CA SER A 218 -5.66 -6.72 0.89
C SER A 218 -4.38 -6.21 1.57
N HIS A 219 -3.60 -7.08 2.21
CA HIS A 219 -2.32 -6.72 2.82
C HIS A 219 -1.23 -6.42 1.80
N ASP A 220 -1.36 -6.92 0.59
CA ASP A 220 -0.43 -6.63 -0.51
C ASP A 220 -0.69 -5.26 -1.13
N GLU A 221 -1.84 -4.64 -0.86
CA GLU A 221 -2.26 -3.37 -1.43
C GLU A 221 -1.76 -2.17 -0.62
N TYR A 222 -0.46 -2.13 -0.35
CA TYR A 222 0.23 -1.13 0.49
C TYR A 222 0.25 0.30 -0.08
N TRP A 223 -0.22 0.50 -1.30
CA TRP A 223 -0.18 1.79 -2.00
C TRP A 223 -1.41 2.68 -1.80
N HIS A 224 -2.40 2.22 -1.04
CA HIS A 224 -3.59 3.02 -0.76
C HIS A 224 -3.27 4.15 0.23
N PRO A 225 -3.77 5.37 -0.03
CA PRO A 225 -3.66 6.47 0.93
C PRO A 225 -4.32 6.12 2.26
N HIS A 226 -3.62 6.41 3.36
CA HIS A 226 -4.12 6.20 4.72
C HIS A 226 -3.53 7.18 5.72
N ILE A 227 -4.17 7.25 6.88
CA ILE A 227 -3.74 8.01 8.06
C ILE A 227 -3.50 6.97 9.16
N ASP A 228 -2.28 6.94 9.70
CA ASP A 228 -1.89 5.91 10.65
C ASP A 228 -2.74 5.92 11.92
N LYS A 229 -2.97 7.10 12.50
CA LYS A 229 -3.79 7.23 13.71
C LYS A 229 -5.22 6.75 13.51
N VAL A 230 -5.81 7.02 12.34
CA VAL A 230 -7.16 6.54 11.99
C VAL A 230 -7.16 5.03 11.76
N THR A 231 -6.11 4.50 11.10
CA THR A 231 -6.01 3.09 10.75
C THR A 231 -5.72 2.20 11.96
N TYR A 232 -4.81 2.63 12.84
CA TYR A 232 -4.31 1.81 13.96
C TYR A 232 -4.80 2.27 15.34
N GLY A 233 -5.33 3.49 15.45
CA GLY A 233 -5.86 4.06 16.71
C GLY A 233 -4.78 4.52 17.69
N SER A 234 -3.80 3.67 17.99
CA SER A 234 -2.77 3.92 19.00
C SER A 234 -1.56 4.73 18.52
N PHE A 235 -1.39 4.96 17.21
CA PHE A 235 -0.23 5.67 16.69
C PHE A 235 -0.34 7.18 16.94
N ASP A 236 0.70 7.74 17.54
CA ASP A 236 0.88 9.19 17.71
C ASP A 236 2.08 9.70 16.92
N TYR A 237 3.11 8.87 16.80
CA TYR A 237 4.27 9.10 15.96
C TYR A 237 4.62 7.83 15.20
N THR A 238 4.86 7.97 13.91
CA THR A 238 5.30 6.89 13.03
C THR A 238 6.71 7.15 12.53
N SER A 239 7.53 6.13 12.48
CA SER A 239 8.85 6.17 11.86
C SER A 239 9.05 5.02 10.87
N LEU A 240 9.83 5.30 9.83
CA LEU A 240 10.32 4.31 8.87
C LEU A 240 11.83 4.39 8.81
N LEU A 241 12.50 3.26 9.09
CA LEU A 241 13.90 3.07 8.78
C LEU A 241 14.00 2.33 7.45
N TYR A 242 14.60 2.96 6.46
CA TYR A 242 14.80 2.34 5.15
C TYR A 242 16.05 1.45 5.16
N LEU A 243 15.91 0.24 4.63
CA LEU A 243 16.95 -0.79 4.60
C LEU A 243 17.42 -1.11 3.18
N SER A 244 16.91 -0.40 2.19
CA SER A 244 17.27 -0.55 0.77
C SER A 244 17.22 0.79 0.07
N ASP A 245 17.95 0.89 -1.04
CA ASP A 245 18.20 2.13 -1.77
C ASP A 245 17.29 2.25 -2.99
N TYR A 246 16.53 3.36 -3.05
CA TYR A 246 15.73 3.73 -4.23
C TYR A 246 16.63 3.87 -5.46
N SER A 247 16.14 3.42 -6.60
CA SER A 247 16.83 3.38 -7.90
C SER A 247 18.09 2.50 -8.00
N GLN A 248 18.49 1.83 -6.90
CA GLN A 248 19.59 0.86 -6.89
C GLN A 248 19.08 -0.56 -6.60
N ASP A 249 18.33 -0.75 -5.50
CA ASP A 249 17.74 -2.04 -5.11
C ASP A 249 16.34 -2.24 -5.71
N PHE A 250 15.62 -1.15 -6.00
CA PHE A 250 14.23 -1.17 -6.49
C PHE A 250 13.82 0.15 -7.15
N GLY A 251 12.71 0.10 -7.91
CA GLY A 251 12.06 1.27 -8.51
C GLY A 251 10.59 1.37 -8.10
N GLY A 252 10.04 2.59 -8.09
CA GLY A 252 8.80 2.90 -7.39
C GLY A 252 9.02 2.85 -5.88
N GLY A 253 7.99 2.56 -5.09
CA GLY A 253 8.16 2.31 -3.64
C GLY A 253 8.64 3.51 -2.82
N ARG A 254 8.60 4.73 -3.35
CA ARG A 254 8.87 5.95 -2.57
C ARG A 254 7.76 6.14 -1.54
N PHE A 255 8.11 6.78 -0.42
CA PHE A 255 7.11 7.21 0.56
C PHE A 255 6.54 8.56 0.13
N VAL A 256 5.22 8.71 0.13
CA VAL A 256 4.54 9.89 -0.41
C VAL A 256 3.59 10.46 0.63
N PHE A 257 3.81 11.68 1.06
CA PHE A 257 2.81 12.50 1.74
C PHE A 257 1.93 13.19 0.71
N ILE A 258 0.63 13.14 0.92
CA ILE A 258 -0.39 13.68 0.01
C ILE A 258 -0.95 14.96 0.64
N ASP A 259 -0.49 16.10 0.14
CA ASP A 259 -0.95 17.41 0.58
C ASP A 259 -1.91 18.01 -0.46
N GLU A 260 -2.71 18.99 -0.09
CA GLU A 260 -3.68 19.64 -0.99
C GLU A 260 -3.03 20.24 -2.25
N SER A 261 -1.81 20.77 -2.12
CA SER A 261 -1.14 21.49 -3.21
C SER A 261 -0.15 20.65 -4.01
N ALA A 262 0.40 19.58 -3.42
CA ALA A 262 1.43 18.76 -4.04
C ALA A 262 1.62 17.44 -3.31
N ASN A 263 2.05 16.42 -4.02
CA ASN A 263 2.59 15.21 -3.43
C ASN A 263 4.04 15.45 -3.00
N ARG A 264 4.41 15.04 -1.78
CA ARG A 264 5.77 15.18 -1.25
C ARG A 264 6.39 13.82 -0.99
N THR A 265 7.51 13.56 -1.63
CA THR A 265 8.13 12.24 -1.64
C THR A 265 9.40 12.19 -0.81
N VAL A 266 9.61 11.05 -0.15
CA VAL A 266 10.87 10.67 0.45
C VAL A 266 11.40 9.47 -0.32
N GLU A 267 12.58 9.61 -0.91
CA GLU A 267 13.26 8.50 -1.57
C GLU A 267 14.01 7.67 -0.53
N PRO A 268 13.73 6.35 -0.44
CA PRO A 268 14.44 5.45 0.45
C PRO A 268 15.96 5.44 0.21
N ARG A 269 16.71 5.46 1.32
CA ARG A 269 18.16 5.29 1.38
C ARG A 269 18.51 4.44 2.59
N THR A 270 19.38 3.47 2.43
CA THR A 270 19.79 2.59 3.52
C THR A 270 20.32 3.38 4.71
N GLY A 271 19.70 3.22 5.88
CA GLY A 271 19.99 3.97 7.11
C GLY A 271 19.22 5.27 7.28
N ARG A 272 18.53 5.76 6.23
CA ARG A 272 17.63 6.93 6.37
C ARG A 272 16.47 6.59 7.27
N VAL A 273 16.17 7.48 8.20
CA VAL A 273 14.95 7.46 9.01
C VAL A 273 14.06 8.61 8.59
N SER A 274 12.81 8.32 8.24
CA SER A 274 11.74 9.33 8.16
C SER A 274 10.76 9.10 9.30
N PHE A 275 10.27 10.17 9.92
CA PHE A 275 9.32 10.09 11.01
C PHE A 275 8.39 11.31 11.03
N PHE A 276 7.17 11.10 11.52
CA PHE A 276 6.11 12.11 11.45
C PHE A 276 5.05 11.89 12.53
N THR A 277 4.25 12.93 12.78
CA THR A 277 3.06 12.82 13.62
C THR A 277 1.97 12.07 12.85
N SER A 278 1.32 11.09 13.50
CA SER A 278 0.51 10.06 12.82
C SER A 278 -0.91 10.50 12.44
N GLY A 279 -1.30 11.74 12.72
CA GLY A 279 -2.66 12.26 12.49
C GLY A 279 -2.96 12.62 11.04
N SER A 280 -4.17 13.15 10.85
CA SER A 280 -4.74 13.49 9.52
C SER A 280 -3.95 14.54 8.76
N GLU A 281 -3.05 15.27 9.42
CA GLU A 281 -2.11 16.21 8.80
C GLU A 281 -1.04 15.50 7.94
N ASN A 282 -0.93 14.18 8.06
CA ASN A 282 0.04 13.36 7.33
C ASN A 282 -0.64 12.18 6.61
N LEU A 283 -1.64 12.48 5.75
CA LEU A 283 -2.15 11.51 4.78
C LEU A 283 -1.01 11.04 3.89
N HIS A 284 -0.80 9.74 3.76
CA HIS A 284 0.34 9.21 3.04
C HIS A 284 0.07 7.86 2.39
N ARG A 285 1.01 7.45 1.53
CA ARG A 285 1.06 6.11 0.91
C ARG A 285 2.49 5.72 0.57
N VAL A 286 2.70 4.45 0.26
CA VAL A 286 3.89 3.97 -0.44
C VAL A 286 3.54 3.76 -1.90
N GLU A 287 4.37 4.19 -2.84
CA GLU A 287 4.18 3.89 -4.27
C GLU A 287 4.33 2.39 -4.53
N LYS A 288 3.69 1.88 -5.58
CA LYS A 288 3.93 0.50 -6.02
C LYS A 288 5.40 0.32 -6.41
N VAL A 289 5.98 -0.80 -5.97
CA VAL A 289 7.31 -1.22 -6.42
C VAL A 289 7.18 -1.76 -7.84
N ASN A 290 7.97 -1.25 -8.77
CA ASN A 290 7.92 -1.59 -10.19
C ASN A 290 8.92 -2.69 -10.56
N TRP A 291 10.05 -2.73 -9.87
CA TRP A 291 11.11 -3.74 -10.00
C TRP A 291 11.94 -3.80 -8.72
N GLY A 292 12.63 -4.91 -8.51
CA GLY A 292 13.50 -5.10 -7.37
C GLY A 292 12.76 -5.37 -6.06
N THR A 293 13.43 -5.12 -4.92
CA THR A 293 12.88 -5.42 -3.60
C THR A 293 13.18 -4.29 -2.61
N ARG A 294 12.12 -3.75 -2.03
CA ARG A 294 12.18 -2.70 -1.00
C ARG A 294 12.09 -3.33 0.38
N TYR A 295 13.04 -3.00 1.26
CA TYR A 295 13.01 -3.35 2.68
C TYR A 295 12.91 -2.09 3.55
N ALA A 296 12.09 -2.13 4.57
CA ALA A 296 11.98 -1.08 5.59
C ALA A 296 11.48 -1.67 6.91
N ILE A 297 11.67 -0.91 8.00
CA ILE A 297 11.02 -1.16 9.29
C ILE A 297 10.09 0.01 9.58
N THR A 298 8.85 -0.28 9.92
CA THR A 298 7.92 0.67 10.53
C THR A 298 8.00 0.49 12.03
N ILE A 299 8.35 1.55 12.76
CA ILE A 299 8.39 1.58 14.23
C ILE A 299 7.46 2.69 14.70
N SER A 300 6.46 2.31 15.48
CA SER A 300 5.35 3.17 15.86
C SER A 300 5.33 3.45 17.35
N PHE A 301 4.95 4.68 17.70
CA PHE A 301 4.96 5.14 19.08
C PHE A 301 3.63 5.76 19.48
N THR A 302 3.31 5.63 20.77
CA THR A 302 2.11 6.18 21.40
C THR A 302 2.46 7.00 22.62
N CYS A 303 1.59 7.97 22.94
CA CYS A 303 1.61 8.72 24.20
C CYS A 303 0.83 8.03 25.31
N ASP A 304 -0.04 7.09 24.96
CA ASP A 304 -0.88 6.36 25.89
C ASP A 304 -0.15 5.10 26.40
N PRO A 305 0.20 5.03 27.71
CA PRO A 305 0.87 3.86 28.29
C PRO A 305 0.02 2.58 28.23
N GLU A 306 -1.31 2.66 28.10
CA GLU A 306 -2.17 1.48 27.96
C GLU A 306 -1.97 0.76 26.63
N HIS A 307 -1.45 1.47 25.61
CA HIS A 307 -1.12 0.90 24.31
C HIS A 307 0.37 0.55 24.16
N ALA A 308 1.15 0.71 25.25
CA ALA A 308 2.59 0.42 25.22
C ALA A 308 2.85 -1.09 25.06
N ILE A 309 3.89 -1.43 24.30
CA ILE A 309 4.43 -2.78 24.19
C ILE A 309 5.89 -2.82 24.63
N GLY A 310 6.34 -3.97 25.14
CA GLY A 310 7.74 -4.21 25.43
C GLY A 310 8.58 -4.49 24.19
N ASP A 311 9.90 -4.49 24.35
CA ASP A 311 10.81 -4.98 23.30
C ASP A 311 10.59 -6.47 23.04
N PRO A 312 10.87 -6.97 21.83
CA PRO A 312 10.70 -8.37 21.51
C PRO A 312 11.66 -9.25 22.33
N SER A 313 11.21 -10.41 22.69
CA SER A 313 11.98 -11.42 23.43
C SER A 313 11.59 -12.83 22.99
N TRP A 314 12.40 -13.83 23.33
CA TRP A 314 12.13 -15.24 23.04
C TRP A 314 10.99 -15.88 23.87
N THR A 315 10.34 -15.11 24.76
CA THR A 315 9.31 -15.64 25.70
C THR A 315 7.92 -15.64 25.10
#